data_dd609ffac6ba3c08f2a71c2a64ecdb5a
#
_entry.id   dd609ffac6ba3c08f2a71c2a64ecdb5a
#
_cell.length_a   1.000
_cell.length_b   1.000
_cell.length_c   1.000
_cell.angle_alpha   90.00
_cell.angle_beta   90.00
_cell.angle_gamma   90.00
#
_symmetry.space_group_name_H-M   'P 1'
#
loop_
_entity.id
_entity.type
_entity.pdbx_description
1 polymer ?
#
loop_
_entity_poly.entity_id
_entity_poly.type
_entity_poly.pdbx_seq_one_letter_code
_entity_poly.pdbx_strand_id
1 'polypeptide(L)'
;MPKKSIMVEIEPEVLKWLISTNGYKTENVAKRLRVSNDLIEKWLSGEAKPSLLQVKKLSEFFGCSIAVFLLPEPPKELPLPKDRRTIKESKPLSPKTYKAIRTARWVQYVAESLMKNINLDARPKVESFSPDNDPKL
;
A
#
# COMPACT_ATOMS: atom_id res chain seq x y z
N MET A 1 11.13 26.76 25.54
CA MET A 1 11.47 26.95 24.12
C MET A 1 10.46 26.17 23.30
N PRO A 2 9.67 26.80 22.47
CA PRO A 2 8.82 26.03 21.56
C PRO A 2 9.73 25.27 20.60
N LYS A 3 9.65 23.92 20.60
CA LYS A 3 10.36 23.09 19.62
C LYS A 3 9.85 23.48 18.23
N LYS A 4 10.70 24.13 17.45
CA LYS A 4 10.40 24.51 16.08
C LYS A 4 10.09 23.23 15.30
N SER A 5 8.82 22.99 14.99
CA SER A 5 8.40 21.80 14.23
C SER A 5 9.00 21.91 12.84
N ILE A 6 9.79 20.94 12.46
CA ILE A 6 10.31 20.84 11.07
C ILE A 6 9.11 20.45 10.19
N MET A 7 8.73 21.33 9.28
CA MET A 7 7.69 21.06 8.29
C MET A 7 8.31 20.30 7.12
N VAL A 8 7.61 19.30 6.63
CA VAL A 8 8.07 18.43 5.53
C VAL A 8 7.18 18.65 4.32
N GLU A 9 7.79 18.86 3.18
CA GLU A 9 7.10 18.91 1.92
C GLU A 9 6.80 17.48 1.47
N ILE A 10 5.53 17.15 1.40
CA ILE A 10 5.05 15.86 0.90
C ILE A 10 4.25 16.07 -0.37
N GLU A 11 4.30 15.09 -1.27
CA GLU A 11 3.49 15.13 -2.48
C GLU A 11 2.04 14.73 -2.16
N PRO A 12 1.03 15.61 -2.40
CA PRO A 12 -0.38 15.30 -2.11
C PRO A 12 -0.88 14.04 -2.79
N GLU A 13 -0.44 13.79 -4.02
CA GLU A 13 -0.84 12.61 -4.80
C GLU A 13 -0.35 11.30 -4.16
N VAL A 14 0.83 11.31 -3.52
CA VAL A 14 1.34 10.17 -2.77
C VAL A 14 0.47 9.89 -1.54
N LEU A 15 0.03 10.93 -0.83
CA LEU A 15 -0.86 10.77 0.32
C LEU A 15 -2.24 10.25 -0.10
N LYS A 16 -2.82 10.77 -1.19
CA LYS A 16 -4.07 10.27 -1.78
C LYS A 16 -3.96 8.80 -2.16
N TRP A 17 -2.86 8.44 -2.83
CA TRP A 17 -2.57 7.07 -3.21
C TRP A 17 -2.47 6.14 -1.99
N LEU A 18 -1.77 6.55 -0.93
CA LEU A 18 -1.67 5.77 0.31
C LEU A 18 -3.03 5.54 0.97
N ILE A 19 -3.88 6.56 1.03
CA ILE A 19 -5.22 6.46 1.60
C ILE A 19 -6.08 5.49 0.78
N SER A 20 -6.13 5.67 -0.54
CA SER A 20 -6.97 4.88 -1.45
C SER A 20 -6.53 3.42 -1.53
N THR A 21 -5.22 3.17 -1.71
CA THR A 21 -4.68 1.80 -1.85
C THR A 21 -4.71 0.98 -0.56
N ASN A 22 -4.79 1.64 0.60
CA ASN A 22 -4.97 0.96 1.88
C ASN A 22 -6.45 0.86 2.32
N GLY A 23 -7.39 1.37 1.52
CA GLY A 23 -8.82 1.32 1.82
C GLY A 23 -9.22 2.13 3.07
N TYR A 24 -8.43 3.16 3.42
CA TYR A 24 -8.78 4.08 4.50
C TYR A 24 -9.63 5.24 3.98
N LYS A 25 -10.39 5.84 4.91
CA LYS A 25 -11.02 7.15 4.72
C LYS A 25 -10.20 8.22 5.42
N THR A 26 -10.30 9.47 4.96
CA THR A 26 -9.60 10.63 5.57
C THR A 26 -9.90 10.76 7.06
N GLU A 27 -11.16 10.49 7.47
CA GLU A 27 -11.55 10.52 8.87
C GLU A 27 -10.79 9.51 9.74
N ASN A 28 -10.46 8.35 9.19
CA ASN A 28 -9.72 7.31 9.93
C ASN A 28 -8.28 7.75 10.18
N VAL A 29 -7.68 8.40 9.18
CA VAL A 29 -6.33 8.98 9.27
C VAL A 29 -6.32 10.10 10.31
N ALA A 30 -7.28 11.03 10.24
CA ALA A 30 -7.43 12.14 11.16
C ALA A 30 -7.57 11.67 12.62
N LYS A 31 -8.44 10.70 12.88
CA LYS A 31 -8.60 10.09 14.21
C LYS A 31 -7.31 9.47 14.74
N ARG A 32 -6.59 8.76 13.88
CA ARG A 32 -5.36 8.09 14.29
C ARG A 32 -4.24 9.06 14.62
N LEU A 33 -4.11 10.14 13.85
CA LEU A 33 -3.11 11.17 14.09
C LEU A 33 -3.53 12.17 15.17
N ARG A 34 -4.79 12.12 15.62
CA ARG A 34 -5.40 13.10 16.53
C ARG A 34 -5.34 14.52 15.98
N VAL A 35 -5.72 14.68 14.73
CA VAL A 35 -5.83 15.97 14.04
C VAL A 35 -7.23 16.13 13.47
N SER A 36 -7.58 17.34 13.05
CA SER A 36 -8.86 17.59 12.38
C SER A 36 -8.87 17.00 10.98
N ASN A 37 -10.06 16.63 10.48
CA ASN A 37 -10.20 16.17 9.11
C ASN A 37 -9.84 17.29 8.11
N ASP A 38 -10.19 18.53 8.42
CA ASP A 38 -9.82 19.72 7.65
C ASP A 38 -8.29 19.83 7.42
N LEU A 39 -7.49 19.48 8.41
CA LEU A 39 -6.03 19.49 8.25
C LEU A 39 -5.55 18.40 7.28
N ILE A 40 -6.18 17.22 7.28
CA ILE A 40 -5.87 16.17 6.29
C ILE A 40 -6.25 16.64 4.89
N GLU A 41 -7.41 17.28 4.72
CA GLU A 41 -7.84 17.85 3.44
C GLU A 41 -6.86 18.91 2.93
N LYS A 42 -6.34 19.77 3.82
CA LYS A 42 -5.29 20.75 3.48
C LYS A 42 -3.97 20.11 3.07
N TRP A 43 -3.62 18.96 3.63
CA TRP A 43 -2.45 18.21 3.14
C TRP A 43 -2.70 17.59 1.76
N LEU A 44 -3.94 17.15 1.50
CA LEU A 44 -4.34 16.59 0.21
C LEU A 44 -4.48 17.63 -0.90
N SER A 45 -4.76 18.89 -0.54
CA SER A 45 -4.78 20.03 -1.47
C SER A 45 -3.42 20.70 -1.65
N GLY A 46 -2.45 20.39 -0.78
CA GLY A 46 -1.14 21.05 -0.77
C GLY A 46 -1.12 22.42 -0.08
N GLU A 47 -2.25 22.85 0.52
CA GLU A 47 -2.34 24.14 1.24
C GLU A 47 -1.55 24.16 2.54
N ALA A 48 -1.36 23.03 3.18
CA ALA A 48 -0.59 22.89 4.41
C ALA A 48 0.45 21.78 4.29
N LYS A 49 1.53 21.94 5.04
CA LYS A 49 2.61 20.93 5.13
C LYS A 49 2.54 20.25 6.49
N PRO A 50 2.64 18.90 6.56
CA PRO A 50 2.74 18.22 7.84
C PRO A 50 4.12 18.43 8.46
N SER A 51 4.19 18.34 9.79
CA SER A 51 5.47 18.29 10.50
C SER A 51 6.13 16.91 10.34
N LEU A 52 7.45 16.85 10.53
CA LEU A 52 8.21 15.59 10.49
C LEU A 52 7.61 14.54 11.44
N LEU A 53 7.13 14.95 12.62
CA LEU A 53 6.49 14.06 13.56
C LEU A 53 5.17 13.49 13.02
N GLN A 54 4.40 14.31 12.30
CA GLN A 54 3.15 13.88 11.66
C GLN A 54 3.43 12.92 10.50
N VAL A 55 4.45 13.19 9.69
CA VAL A 55 4.88 12.28 8.61
C VAL A 55 5.36 10.95 9.18
N LYS A 56 6.10 10.95 10.30
CA LYS A 56 6.51 9.73 11.00
C LYS A 56 5.29 8.92 11.46
N LYS A 57 4.30 9.55 12.08
CA LYS A 57 3.05 8.88 12.48
C LYS A 57 2.27 8.34 11.27
N LEU A 58 2.24 9.07 10.15
CA LEU A 58 1.65 8.58 8.89
C LEU A 58 2.39 7.34 8.38
N SER A 59 3.72 7.35 8.38
CA SER A 59 4.53 6.20 7.95
C SER A 59 4.28 4.95 8.80
N GLU A 60 4.18 5.10 10.10
CA GLU A 60 3.84 4.02 11.04
C GLU A 60 2.40 3.52 10.81
N PHE A 61 1.46 4.42 10.57
CA PHE A 61 0.06 4.08 10.32
C PHE A 61 -0.13 3.30 9.03
N PHE A 62 0.47 3.76 7.93
CA PHE A 62 0.40 3.08 6.63
C PHE A 62 1.37 1.88 6.54
N GLY A 63 2.34 1.76 7.46
CA GLY A 63 3.35 0.71 7.44
C GLY A 63 4.32 0.83 6.25
N CYS A 64 4.70 2.06 5.92
CA CYS A 64 5.63 2.37 4.84
C CYS A 64 6.79 3.23 5.35
N SER A 65 7.86 3.36 4.57
CA SER A 65 8.98 4.25 4.89
C SER A 65 8.57 5.73 4.77
N ILE A 66 9.16 6.60 5.59
CA ILE A 66 9.03 8.06 5.43
C ILE A 66 9.44 8.51 4.02
N ALA A 67 10.43 7.84 3.42
CA ALA A 67 10.90 8.15 2.07
C ALA A 67 9.80 8.07 1.00
N VAL A 68 8.76 7.28 1.22
CA VAL A 68 7.62 7.17 0.29
C VAL A 68 6.90 8.51 0.13
N PHE A 69 6.78 9.29 1.22
CA PHE A 69 6.13 10.61 1.20
C PHE A 69 6.94 11.69 0.46
N LEU A 70 8.23 11.44 0.21
CA LEU A 70 9.15 12.34 -0.48
C LEU A 70 9.26 12.01 -1.97
N LEU A 71 8.56 10.99 -2.46
CA LEU A 71 8.55 10.65 -3.87
C LEU A 71 7.80 11.73 -4.66
N PRO A 72 8.27 12.09 -5.87
CA PRO A 72 7.61 13.07 -6.72
C PRO A 72 6.29 12.56 -7.32
N GLU A 73 6.10 11.26 -7.36
CA GLU A 73 4.88 10.60 -7.85
C GLU A 73 4.62 9.29 -7.08
N PRO A 74 3.36 8.84 -7.02
CA PRO A 74 3.02 7.57 -6.39
C PRO A 74 3.75 6.39 -7.06
N PRO A 75 4.21 5.39 -6.26
CA PRO A 75 4.79 4.18 -6.83
C PRO A 75 3.80 3.46 -7.74
N LYS A 76 4.29 2.99 -8.89
CA LYS A 76 3.47 2.16 -9.80
C LYS A 76 3.26 0.79 -9.18
N GLU A 77 2.10 0.57 -8.59
CA GLU A 77 1.71 -0.75 -8.11
C GLU A 77 1.03 -1.55 -9.23
N LEU A 78 1.34 -2.84 -9.25
CA LEU A 78 0.57 -3.77 -10.07
C LEU A 78 -0.88 -3.82 -9.57
N PRO A 79 -1.89 -3.85 -10.46
CA PRO A 79 -3.28 -3.93 -10.05
C PRO A 79 -3.52 -5.18 -9.19
N LEU A 80 -4.43 -5.07 -8.22
CA LEU A 80 -4.82 -6.22 -7.41
C LEU A 80 -5.27 -7.37 -8.30
N PRO A 81 -4.88 -8.62 -8.00
CA PRO A 81 -5.37 -9.78 -8.75
C PRO A 81 -6.90 -9.76 -8.72
N LYS A 82 -7.51 -9.94 -9.87
CA LYS A 82 -8.97 -10.08 -9.95
C LYS A 82 -9.36 -11.36 -9.23
N ASP A 83 -10.04 -11.23 -8.10
CA ASP A 83 -10.63 -12.39 -7.45
C ASP A 83 -11.85 -12.84 -8.27
N ARG A 84 -11.70 -13.95 -8.99
CA ARG A 84 -12.79 -14.54 -9.78
C ARG A 84 -13.88 -15.19 -8.92
N ARG A 85 -13.65 -15.31 -7.62
CA ARG A 85 -14.62 -15.84 -6.64
C ARG A 85 -15.48 -14.73 -6.02
N THR A 86 -15.25 -13.49 -6.41
CA THR A 86 -15.98 -12.36 -5.86
C THR A 86 -17.43 -12.40 -6.32
N ILE A 87 -18.34 -12.63 -5.40
CA ILE A 87 -19.79 -12.47 -5.60
C ILE A 87 -20.04 -10.98 -5.90
N LYS A 88 -20.99 -10.67 -6.77
CA LYS A 88 -21.30 -9.31 -7.25
C LYS A 88 -21.51 -8.24 -6.16
N GLU A 89 -21.70 -8.64 -4.91
CA GLU A 89 -21.91 -7.78 -3.73
C GLU A 89 -20.79 -7.87 -2.69
N SER A 90 -19.54 -8.10 -3.10
CA SER A 90 -18.44 -8.19 -2.15
C SER A 90 -18.18 -6.85 -1.47
N LYS A 91 -18.12 -6.87 -0.14
CA LYS A 91 -17.70 -5.73 0.66
C LYS A 91 -16.25 -5.33 0.29
N PRO A 92 -15.92 -4.03 0.31
CA PRO A 92 -14.54 -3.59 0.06
C PRO A 92 -13.59 -4.26 1.06
N LEU A 93 -12.40 -4.62 0.58
CA LEU A 93 -11.39 -5.27 1.40
C LEU A 93 -11.01 -4.41 2.60
N SER A 94 -10.74 -5.04 3.73
CA SER A 94 -10.28 -4.30 4.91
C SER A 94 -8.86 -3.76 4.72
N PRO A 95 -8.46 -2.69 5.43
CA PRO A 95 -7.10 -2.19 5.39
C PRO A 95 -6.05 -3.24 5.79
N LYS A 96 -6.39 -4.16 6.70
CA LYS A 96 -5.53 -5.29 7.08
C LYS A 96 -5.30 -6.24 5.90
N THR A 97 -6.34 -6.51 5.11
CA THR A 97 -6.26 -7.35 3.91
C THR A 97 -5.39 -6.69 2.84
N TYR A 98 -5.56 -5.39 2.59
CA TYR A 98 -4.68 -4.66 1.68
C TYR A 98 -3.21 -4.73 2.10
N LYS A 99 -2.93 -4.54 3.39
CA LYS A 99 -1.57 -4.66 3.94
C LYS A 99 -1.00 -6.06 3.74
N ALA A 100 -1.79 -7.12 4.00
CA ALA A 100 -1.37 -8.50 3.80
C ALA A 100 -1.03 -8.80 2.34
N ILE A 101 -1.88 -8.36 1.40
CA ILE A 101 -1.65 -8.53 -0.05
C ILE A 101 -0.36 -7.81 -0.47
N ARG A 102 -0.13 -6.58 0.00
CA ARG A 102 1.08 -5.83 -0.32
C ARG A 102 2.34 -6.51 0.22
N THR A 103 2.30 -7.02 1.45
CA THR A 103 3.41 -7.77 2.04
C THR A 103 3.70 -9.04 1.24
N ALA A 104 2.69 -9.79 0.86
CA ALA A 104 2.84 -11.01 0.05
C ALA A 104 3.48 -10.70 -1.31
N ARG A 105 3.05 -9.63 -1.99
CA ARG A 105 3.64 -9.19 -3.26
C ARG A 105 5.08 -8.76 -3.12
N TRP A 106 5.40 -8.05 -2.05
CA TRP A 106 6.78 -7.66 -1.80
C TRP A 106 7.68 -8.88 -1.59
N VAL A 107 7.24 -9.87 -0.81
CA VAL A 107 7.96 -11.13 -0.61
C VAL A 107 8.14 -11.88 -1.93
N GLN A 108 7.09 -11.95 -2.76
CA GLN A 108 7.16 -12.56 -4.08
C GLN A 108 8.20 -11.86 -4.96
N TYR A 109 8.17 -10.53 -5.02
CA TYR A 109 9.13 -9.74 -5.80
C TYR A 109 10.57 -9.98 -5.35
N VAL A 110 10.83 -10.00 -4.04
CA VAL A 110 12.16 -10.28 -3.48
C VAL A 110 12.60 -11.69 -3.84
N ALA A 111 11.72 -12.68 -3.68
CA ALA A 111 12.02 -14.08 -4.03
C ALA A 111 12.36 -14.24 -5.53
N GLU A 112 11.56 -13.63 -6.42
CA GLU A 112 11.82 -13.64 -7.86
C GLU A 112 13.16 -12.95 -8.22
N SER A 113 13.47 -11.84 -7.56
CA SER A 113 14.73 -11.13 -7.75
C SER A 113 15.94 -11.95 -7.32
N LEU A 114 15.84 -12.64 -6.17
CA LEU A 114 16.87 -13.54 -5.69
C LEU A 114 17.07 -14.74 -6.62
N MET A 115 15.98 -15.37 -7.07
CA MET A 115 16.04 -16.50 -8.02
C MET A 115 16.75 -16.11 -9.33
N LYS A 116 16.44 -14.91 -9.87
CA LYS A 116 17.12 -14.38 -11.05
C LYS A 116 18.63 -14.21 -10.82
N ASN A 117 19.02 -13.67 -9.65
CA ASN A 117 20.43 -13.41 -9.34
C ASN A 117 21.27 -14.68 -9.18
N ILE A 118 20.66 -15.79 -8.76
CA ILE A 118 21.35 -17.08 -8.58
C ILE A 118 21.11 -18.04 -9.75
N ASN A 119 20.56 -17.57 -10.89
CA ASN A 119 20.21 -18.36 -12.07
C ASN A 119 19.37 -19.62 -11.76
N LEU A 120 18.59 -19.59 -10.69
CA LEU A 120 17.63 -20.63 -10.36
C LEU A 120 16.33 -20.40 -11.13
N ASP A 121 16.30 -20.91 -12.36
CA ASP A 121 15.10 -20.83 -13.24
C ASP A 121 14.12 -21.99 -12.92
N ALA A 122 14.04 -22.34 -11.64
CA ALA A 122 13.19 -23.40 -11.15
C ALA A 122 11.79 -22.88 -10.80
N ARG A 123 11.06 -22.36 -11.78
CA ARG A 123 9.61 -22.29 -11.65
C ARG A 123 9.06 -23.71 -11.71
N PRO A 124 8.40 -24.23 -10.65
CA PRO A 124 7.71 -25.51 -10.77
C PRO A 124 6.71 -25.37 -11.93
N LYS A 125 6.87 -26.21 -12.95
CA LYS A 125 5.89 -26.35 -14.02
C LYS A 125 4.65 -26.95 -13.37
N VAL A 126 3.68 -26.10 -13.04
CA VAL A 126 2.36 -26.56 -12.63
C VAL A 126 1.67 -27.02 -13.93
N GLU A 127 1.51 -28.33 -14.08
CA GLU A 127 0.70 -28.86 -15.17
C GLU A 127 -0.73 -28.36 -15.00
N SER A 128 -1.28 -27.77 -16.07
CA SER A 128 -2.68 -27.37 -16.06
C SER A 128 -3.55 -28.62 -16.18
N PHE A 129 -4.26 -28.96 -15.13
CA PHE A 129 -5.28 -29.97 -15.18
C PHE A 129 -6.53 -29.43 -15.91
N SER A 130 -6.90 -30.05 -17.02
CA SER A 130 -8.22 -29.88 -17.61
C SER A 130 -9.23 -30.75 -16.84
N PRO A 131 -10.50 -30.27 -16.66
CA PRO A 131 -11.55 -31.07 -16.04
C PRO A 131 -11.83 -32.41 -16.74
N ASP A 132 -11.42 -32.54 -18.03
CA ASP A 132 -11.61 -33.72 -18.85
C ASP A 132 -10.46 -34.73 -18.72
N ASN A 133 -9.43 -34.43 -17.97
CA ASN A 133 -8.34 -35.38 -17.68
C ASN A 133 -8.79 -36.30 -16.56
N ASP A 134 -9.09 -37.54 -16.91
CA ASP A 134 -9.42 -38.62 -15.95
C ASP A 134 -8.24 -38.78 -14.96
N PRO A 135 -8.46 -38.64 -13.65
CA PRO A 135 -7.40 -38.87 -12.68
C PRO A 135 -7.07 -40.37 -12.69
N LYS A 136 -6.03 -40.74 -13.41
CA LYS A 136 -5.45 -42.08 -13.26
C LYS A 136 -4.90 -42.19 -11.86
N LEU A 137 -5.60 -42.93 -11.03
CA LEU A 137 -5.14 -43.45 -9.74
C LEU A 137 -3.90 -44.27 -9.90
#